data_c7c7c57b89774e409775551849f22f8d
#
_entry.id   c7c7c57b89774e409775551849f22f8d
#
_cell.length_a   1.000
_cell.length_b   1.000
_cell.length_c   1.000
_cell.angle_alpha   90.00
_cell.angle_beta   90.00
_cell.angle_gamma   90.00
#
_symmetry.space_group_name_H-M   'P 1'
#
loop_
_entity.id
_entity.type
_entity.pdbx_description
1 polymer ?
#
loop_
_entity_poly.entity_id
_entity_poly.type
_entity_poly.pdbx_seq_one_letter_code
_entity_poly.pdbx_strand_id
1 'polypeptide(L)'
;LMETSLIAKVLILLLPQITIFLGVPIYMVLAARKAVFSGESVFGLRFREAYNLNRKLDVAIDWDDEFTWRSFANVYILVFIFTIITSVNHALGANLFFSIPVLTVTSLLLGIWVGLMALWLDENTGVSALITLFIILFCAILIPLFSEFDFTTGYFAMFLGICILLLIILEICRCFRIIEFSRTGHRFTAYLGAITFSLYLLYDIDLLLRADASQNNWATASQIAYYLYLDIVNLLLYLLEIFAEG
;
A
#
# COMPACT_ATOMS: atom_id res chain seq x y z
N LEU A 1 -2.54 24.57 27.53
CA LEU A 1 -2.04 23.54 26.59
C LEU A 1 -2.87 23.66 25.32
N MET A 2 -2.27 24.08 24.20
CA MET A 2 -2.95 24.05 22.90
C MET A 2 -3.28 22.59 22.57
N GLU A 3 -4.56 22.28 22.42
CA GLU A 3 -4.95 20.96 21.91
C GLU A 3 -4.42 20.81 20.49
N THR A 4 -3.70 19.73 20.26
CA THR A 4 -3.24 19.36 18.91
C THR A 4 -4.45 19.16 17.99
N SER A 5 -4.44 19.77 16.81
CA SER A 5 -5.52 19.61 15.84
C SER A 5 -5.63 18.15 15.38
N LEU A 6 -6.80 17.73 14.92
CA LEU A 6 -7.03 16.37 14.38
C LEU A 6 -6.04 16.05 13.25
N ILE A 7 -5.82 16.99 12.34
CA ILE A 7 -4.85 16.85 11.24
C ILE A 7 -3.45 16.54 11.77
N ALA A 8 -2.99 17.27 12.81
CA ALA A 8 -1.68 17.02 13.39
C ALA A 8 -1.59 15.62 14.03
N LYS A 9 -2.65 15.18 14.72
CA LYS A 9 -2.72 13.82 15.29
C LYS A 9 -2.66 12.74 14.22
N VAL A 10 -3.41 12.92 13.11
CA VAL A 10 -3.38 12.01 11.97
C VAL A 10 -1.99 11.95 11.35
N LEU A 11 -1.34 13.10 11.12
CA LEU A 11 0.01 13.13 10.55
C LEU A 11 1.06 12.49 11.48
N ILE A 12 0.97 12.70 12.80
CA ILE A 12 1.86 12.05 13.77
C ILE A 12 1.76 10.52 13.69
N LEU A 13 0.57 10.00 13.44
CA LEU A 13 0.36 8.55 13.32
C LEU A 13 0.73 8.01 11.93
N LEU A 14 0.39 8.74 10.87
CA LEU A 14 0.52 8.31 9.49
C LEU A 14 1.96 8.39 8.96
N LEU A 15 2.67 9.50 9.21
CA LEU A 15 4.00 9.73 8.64
C LEU A 15 5.04 8.65 9.02
N PRO A 16 5.14 8.19 10.30
CA PRO A 16 6.04 7.10 10.64
C PRO A 16 5.72 5.81 9.88
N GLN A 17 4.43 5.50 9.69
CA GLN A 17 4.00 4.29 8.99
C GLN A 17 4.35 4.33 7.51
N ILE A 18 4.11 5.47 6.84
CA ILE A 18 4.53 5.67 5.45
C ILE A 18 6.06 5.61 5.34
N THR A 19 6.79 6.22 6.28
CA THR A 19 8.26 6.19 6.27
C THR A 19 8.79 4.76 6.39
N ILE A 20 8.23 3.95 7.27
CA ILE A 20 8.58 2.53 7.40
C ILE A 20 8.21 1.79 6.12
N PHE A 21 6.96 1.95 5.65
CA PHE A 21 6.44 1.28 4.46
C PHE A 21 7.26 1.56 3.19
N LEU A 22 7.69 2.80 2.96
CA LEU A 22 8.52 3.18 1.80
C LEU A 22 10.02 2.92 2.02
N GLY A 23 10.49 3.03 3.26
CA GLY A 23 11.91 2.81 3.59
C GLY A 23 12.34 1.35 3.52
N VAL A 24 11.45 0.43 3.90
CA VAL A 24 11.73 -1.01 3.87
C VAL A 24 12.00 -1.54 2.45
N PRO A 25 11.19 -1.24 1.41
CA PRO A 25 11.48 -1.64 0.03
C PRO A 25 12.85 -1.12 -0.45
N ILE A 26 13.18 0.12 -0.16
CA ILE A 26 14.50 0.69 -0.53
C ILE A 26 15.61 -0.10 0.15
N TYR A 27 15.50 -0.35 1.45
CA TYR A 27 16.44 -1.19 2.18
C TYR A 27 16.55 -2.59 1.59
N MET A 28 15.43 -3.23 1.26
CA MET A 28 15.38 -4.57 0.65
C MET A 28 16.14 -4.64 -0.67
N VAL A 29 15.92 -3.68 -1.57
CA VAL A 29 16.64 -3.62 -2.86
C VAL A 29 18.13 -3.43 -2.65
N LEU A 30 18.55 -2.54 -1.75
CA LEU A 30 19.97 -2.32 -1.44
C LEU A 30 20.61 -3.54 -0.78
N ALA A 31 19.90 -4.18 0.15
CA ALA A 31 20.37 -5.39 0.83
C ALA A 31 20.47 -6.58 -0.13
N ALA A 32 19.50 -6.76 -1.03
CA ALA A 32 19.51 -7.79 -2.06
C ALA A 32 20.72 -7.63 -3.01
N ARG A 33 20.99 -6.41 -3.45
CA ARG A 33 22.18 -6.11 -4.28
C ARG A 33 23.46 -6.49 -3.55
N LYS A 34 23.59 -6.17 -2.27
CA LYS A 34 24.75 -6.56 -1.47
C LYS A 34 24.84 -8.08 -1.29
N ALA A 35 23.72 -8.74 -1.03
CA ALA A 35 23.63 -10.18 -0.78
C ALA A 35 24.09 -11.02 -1.99
N VAL A 36 23.82 -10.58 -3.22
CA VAL A 36 24.29 -11.25 -4.45
C VAL A 36 25.82 -11.33 -4.47
N PHE A 37 26.50 -10.25 -4.06
CA PHE A 37 27.97 -10.24 -4.05
C PHE A 37 28.58 -10.97 -2.84
N SER A 38 27.90 -11.03 -1.70
CA SER A 38 28.39 -11.69 -0.48
C SER A 38 27.95 -13.15 -0.35
N GLY A 39 26.98 -13.62 -1.13
CA GLY A 39 26.37 -14.94 -1.00
C GLY A 39 25.51 -15.10 0.25
N GLU A 40 25.17 -13.98 0.92
CA GLU A 40 24.31 -13.97 2.11
C GLU A 40 22.83 -14.02 1.73
N SER A 41 21.97 -14.41 2.69
CA SER A 41 20.52 -14.32 2.55
C SER A 41 19.98 -13.09 3.28
N VAL A 42 18.95 -12.45 2.74
CA VAL A 42 18.21 -11.35 3.40
C VAL A 42 16.80 -11.82 3.70
N PHE A 43 16.39 -11.80 4.96
CA PHE A 43 15.13 -12.38 5.46
C PHE A 43 14.90 -13.84 5.01
N GLY A 44 15.98 -14.62 4.89
CA GLY A 44 15.91 -16.00 4.42
C GLY A 44 15.71 -16.17 2.91
N LEU A 45 15.75 -15.09 2.15
CA LEU A 45 15.67 -15.11 0.68
C LEU A 45 17.07 -15.08 0.11
N ARG A 46 17.33 -15.93 -0.87
CA ARG A 46 18.56 -15.92 -1.67
C ARG A 46 18.33 -15.15 -2.97
N PHE A 47 19.38 -14.51 -3.44
CA PHE A 47 19.36 -13.69 -4.63
C PHE A 47 20.41 -14.17 -5.61
N ARG A 48 20.09 -14.09 -6.90
CA ARG A 48 21.01 -14.38 -8.00
C ARG A 48 21.13 -13.18 -8.93
N GLU A 49 22.26 -13.12 -9.64
CA GLU A 49 22.40 -12.17 -10.73
C GLU A 49 21.39 -12.50 -11.84
N ALA A 50 20.69 -11.49 -12.30
CA ALA A 50 19.82 -11.54 -13.45
C ALA A 50 20.22 -10.44 -14.44
N TYR A 51 19.96 -10.65 -15.70
CA TYR A 51 20.16 -9.62 -16.72
C TYR A 51 18.80 -9.11 -17.15
N ASN A 52 18.57 -7.82 -16.97
CA ASN A 52 17.39 -7.16 -17.47
C ASN A 52 17.38 -7.14 -19.01
N LEU A 53 16.21 -6.94 -19.64
CA LEU A 53 16.03 -6.80 -21.08
C LEU A 53 17.05 -5.84 -21.74
N ASN A 54 17.52 -4.85 -21.00
CA ASN A 54 18.56 -3.89 -21.39
C ASN A 54 20.01 -4.35 -21.14
N ARG A 55 20.25 -5.63 -20.81
CA ARG A 55 21.55 -6.21 -20.45
C ARG A 55 22.25 -5.51 -19.27
N LYS A 56 21.53 -4.80 -18.43
CA LYS A 56 22.04 -4.29 -17.15
C LYS A 56 21.96 -5.41 -16.12
N LEU A 57 23.01 -5.50 -15.28
CA LEU A 57 23.06 -6.42 -14.16
C LEU A 57 21.92 -6.03 -13.18
N ASP A 58 21.03 -6.93 -12.94
CA ASP A 58 19.92 -6.78 -12.02
C ASP A 58 19.94 -7.93 -11.00
N VAL A 59 19.15 -7.82 -9.96
CA VAL A 59 19.07 -8.80 -8.88
C VAL A 59 17.69 -9.45 -8.93
N ALA A 60 17.68 -10.77 -9.01
CA ALA A 60 16.44 -11.55 -8.96
C ALA A 60 16.42 -12.50 -7.75
N ILE A 61 15.23 -12.82 -7.28
CA ILE A 61 15.04 -13.83 -6.23
C ILE A 61 15.35 -15.21 -6.83
N ASP A 62 16.13 -16.00 -6.09
CA ASP A 62 16.45 -17.38 -6.46
C ASP A 62 15.31 -18.30 -6.03
N TRP A 63 14.37 -18.55 -6.94
CA TRP A 63 13.21 -19.37 -6.73
C TRP A 63 13.48 -20.88 -6.74
N ASP A 64 14.66 -21.29 -7.18
CA ASP A 64 15.04 -22.69 -7.23
C ASP A 64 15.47 -23.19 -5.82
N ASP A 65 15.69 -22.28 -4.88
CA ASP A 65 16.02 -22.60 -3.49
C ASP A 65 14.76 -22.84 -2.64
N GLU A 66 14.60 -24.04 -2.11
CA GLU A 66 13.43 -24.43 -1.27
C GLU A 66 13.26 -23.54 -0.04
N PHE A 67 14.37 -23.07 0.55
CA PHE A 67 14.34 -22.20 1.71
C PHE A 67 13.76 -20.83 1.37
N THR A 68 14.06 -20.31 0.18
CA THR A 68 13.51 -19.08 -0.37
C THR A 68 11.99 -19.17 -0.51
N TRP A 69 11.45 -20.28 -1.04
CA TRP A 69 10.01 -20.49 -1.16
C TRP A 69 9.30 -20.50 0.19
N ARG A 70 9.87 -21.20 1.20
CA ARG A 70 9.30 -21.24 2.55
C ARG A 70 9.30 -19.86 3.21
N SER A 71 10.39 -19.10 3.05
CA SER A 71 10.50 -17.76 3.61
C SER A 71 9.49 -16.81 2.97
N PHE A 72 9.33 -16.86 1.65
CA PHE A 72 8.34 -16.09 0.92
C PHE A 72 6.90 -16.41 1.38
N ALA A 73 6.55 -17.69 1.47
CA ALA A 73 5.23 -18.13 1.93
C ALA A 73 4.95 -17.66 3.36
N ASN A 74 5.94 -17.72 4.26
CA ASN A 74 5.82 -17.25 5.64
C ASN A 74 5.57 -15.73 5.69
N VAL A 75 6.30 -14.93 4.90
CA VAL A 75 6.10 -13.48 4.81
C VAL A 75 4.69 -13.18 4.31
N TYR A 76 4.23 -13.87 3.26
CA TYR A 76 2.89 -13.69 2.72
C TYR A 76 1.80 -13.98 3.75
N ILE A 77 1.91 -15.11 4.47
CA ILE A 77 0.95 -15.49 5.53
C ILE A 77 0.96 -14.46 6.65
N LEU A 78 2.13 -13.99 7.07
CA LEU A 78 2.23 -12.96 8.11
C LEU A 78 1.60 -11.63 7.66
N VAL A 79 1.86 -11.17 6.44
CA VAL A 79 1.21 -9.98 5.86
C VAL A 79 -0.31 -10.13 5.94
N PHE A 80 -0.84 -11.25 5.48
CA PHE A 80 -2.28 -11.51 5.46
C PHE A 80 -2.88 -11.51 6.87
N ILE A 81 -2.28 -12.22 7.82
CA ILE A 81 -2.74 -12.28 9.21
C ILE A 81 -2.72 -10.89 9.86
N PHE A 82 -1.61 -10.16 9.74
CA PHE A 82 -1.48 -8.85 10.37
C PHE A 82 -2.41 -7.81 9.74
N THR A 83 -2.67 -7.88 8.43
CA THR A 83 -3.66 -7.03 7.77
C THR A 83 -5.06 -7.28 8.31
N ILE A 84 -5.46 -8.55 8.49
CA ILE A 84 -6.74 -8.90 9.13
C ILE A 84 -6.80 -8.39 10.56
N ILE A 85 -5.79 -8.65 11.38
CA ILE A 85 -5.74 -8.19 12.78
C ILE A 85 -5.89 -6.67 12.85
N THR A 86 -5.19 -5.94 11.98
CA THR A 86 -5.24 -4.48 11.93
C THR A 86 -6.64 -4.01 11.55
N SER A 87 -7.24 -4.59 10.51
CA SER A 87 -8.60 -4.25 10.05
C SER A 87 -9.65 -4.51 11.11
N VAL A 88 -9.61 -5.68 11.76
CA VAL A 88 -10.55 -6.05 12.84
C VAL A 88 -10.37 -5.12 14.04
N ASN A 89 -9.13 -4.82 14.43
CA ASN A 89 -8.85 -3.91 15.54
C ASN A 89 -9.45 -2.52 15.30
N HIS A 90 -9.33 -1.97 14.08
CA HIS A 90 -9.90 -0.68 13.74
C HIS A 90 -11.45 -0.73 13.66
N ALA A 91 -12.02 -1.81 13.14
CA ALA A 91 -13.47 -2.00 13.09
C ALA A 91 -14.11 -2.11 14.49
N LEU A 92 -13.38 -2.61 15.49
CA LEU A 92 -13.85 -2.75 16.87
C LEU A 92 -13.62 -1.50 17.74
N GLY A 93 -13.21 -0.38 17.18
CA GLY A 93 -12.99 0.86 17.93
C GLY A 93 -11.66 0.89 18.67
N ALA A 94 -10.60 0.73 17.95
CA ALA A 94 -9.22 0.55 18.36
C ALA A 94 -8.73 1.29 19.59
N ASN A 95 -8.15 0.58 20.53
CA ASN A 95 -7.29 1.16 21.55
C ASN A 95 -5.94 1.53 20.91
N LEU A 96 -5.57 2.81 20.99
CA LEU A 96 -4.31 3.34 20.47
C LEU A 96 -3.08 2.53 20.88
N PHE A 97 -3.07 2.07 22.11
CA PHE A 97 -1.95 1.30 22.66
C PHE A 97 -1.69 -0.01 21.89
N PHE A 98 -2.74 -0.59 21.33
CA PHE A 98 -2.66 -1.79 20.50
C PHE A 98 -2.55 -1.46 19.01
N SER A 99 -3.23 -0.41 18.55
CA SER A 99 -3.29 -0.01 17.14
C SER A 99 -1.91 0.37 16.59
N ILE A 100 -1.13 1.17 17.32
CA ILE A 100 0.17 1.65 16.84
C ILE A 100 1.16 0.50 16.61
N PRO A 101 1.42 -0.43 17.56
CA PRO A 101 2.31 -1.55 17.33
C PRO A 101 1.85 -2.45 16.18
N VAL A 102 0.55 -2.77 16.12
CA VAL A 102 0.02 -3.65 15.07
C VAL A 102 0.15 -3.00 13.70
N LEU A 103 -0.18 -1.72 13.58
CA LEU A 103 -0.03 -0.97 12.32
C LEU A 103 1.45 -0.88 11.91
N THR A 104 2.37 -0.68 12.88
CA THR A 104 3.81 -0.63 12.61
C THR A 104 4.33 -1.98 12.07
N VAL A 105 3.93 -3.09 12.67
CA VAL A 105 4.29 -4.43 12.17
C VAL A 105 3.68 -4.66 10.78
N THR A 106 2.43 -4.26 10.57
CA THR A 106 1.77 -4.36 9.25
C THR A 106 2.51 -3.52 8.21
N SER A 107 2.90 -2.29 8.53
CA SER A 107 3.68 -1.41 7.62
C SER A 107 5.03 -2.02 7.26
N LEU A 108 5.71 -2.64 8.20
CA LEU A 108 6.98 -3.32 7.99
C LEU A 108 6.80 -4.54 7.07
N LEU A 109 5.81 -5.38 7.32
CA LEU A 109 5.53 -6.57 6.53
C LEU A 109 5.08 -6.22 5.11
N LEU A 110 4.20 -5.23 4.95
CA LEU A 110 3.78 -4.72 3.64
C LEU A 110 4.96 -4.07 2.91
N GLY A 111 5.84 -3.36 3.62
CA GLY A 111 7.08 -2.82 3.04
C GLY A 111 8.01 -3.93 2.53
N ILE A 112 8.17 -5.03 3.28
CA ILE A 112 8.91 -6.21 2.80
C ILE A 112 8.26 -6.78 1.54
N TRP A 113 6.93 -6.94 1.54
CA TRP A 113 6.19 -7.43 0.40
C TRP A 113 6.39 -6.56 -0.86
N VAL A 114 6.23 -5.24 -0.73
CA VAL A 114 6.48 -4.28 -1.82
C VAL A 114 7.94 -4.33 -2.27
N GLY A 115 8.88 -4.49 -1.34
CA GLY A 115 10.30 -4.66 -1.66
C GLY A 115 10.57 -5.90 -2.51
N LEU A 116 9.91 -7.03 -2.20
CA LEU A 116 9.99 -8.24 -3.01
C LEU A 116 9.39 -8.02 -4.41
N MET A 117 8.25 -7.32 -4.51
CA MET A 117 7.66 -6.95 -5.78
C MET A 117 8.58 -6.02 -6.58
N ALA A 118 9.20 -5.04 -5.92
CA ALA A 118 10.12 -4.10 -6.56
C ALA A 118 11.39 -4.78 -7.13
N LEU A 119 11.82 -5.90 -6.57
CA LEU A 119 12.92 -6.71 -7.10
C LEU A 119 12.55 -7.45 -8.41
N TRP A 120 11.25 -7.57 -8.72
CA TRP A 120 10.77 -8.13 -9.97
C TRP A 120 10.56 -7.07 -11.06
N LEU A 121 10.52 -5.81 -10.66
CA LEU A 121 10.21 -4.70 -11.54
C LEU A 121 11.49 -3.97 -11.94
N ASP A 122 11.49 -3.39 -13.14
CA ASP A 122 12.54 -2.48 -13.55
C ASP A 122 12.58 -1.25 -12.63
N GLU A 123 13.79 -0.75 -12.36
CA GLU A 123 14.02 0.42 -11.48
C GLU A 123 13.18 1.64 -11.90
N ASN A 124 12.98 1.84 -13.21
CA ASN A 124 12.15 2.91 -13.75
C ASN A 124 10.65 2.76 -13.42
N THR A 125 10.16 1.52 -13.34
CA THR A 125 8.77 1.19 -13.00
C THR A 125 8.45 1.66 -11.58
N GLY A 126 9.30 1.33 -10.62
CA GLY A 126 9.13 1.75 -9.22
C GLY A 126 9.15 3.27 -9.06
N VAL A 127 10.09 3.95 -9.74
CA VAL A 127 10.19 5.42 -9.70
C VAL A 127 8.95 6.07 -10.32
N SER A 128 8.48 5.57 -11.47
CA SER A 128 7.27 6.09 -12.14
C SER A 128 6.03 5.93 -11.27
N ALA A 129 5.86 4.78 -10.61
CA ALA A 129 4.76 4.53 -9.68
C ALA A 129 4.80 5.50 -8.49
N LEU A 130 5.97 5.74 -7.90
CA LEU A 130 6.14 6.68 -6.79
C LEU A 130 5.85 8.13 -7.21
N ILE A 131 6.37 8.58 -8.34
CA ILE A 131 6.09 9.94 -8.85
C ILE A 131 4.59 10.11 -9.07
N THR A 132 3.94 9.13 -9.70
CA THR A 132 2.48 9.16 -9.95
C THR A 132 1.70 9.17 -8.64
N LEU A 133 2.11 8.36 -7.65
CA LEU A 133 1.53 8.38 -6.31
C LEU A 133 1.61 9.77 -5.68
N PHE A 134 2.77 10.42 -5.71
CA PHE A 134 2.93 11.76 -5.15
C PHE A 134 2.07 12.81 -5.87
N ILE A 135 1.92 12.71 -7.19
CA ILE A 135 1.03 13.60 -7.95
C ILE A 135 -0.42 13.39 -7.52
N ILE A 136 -0.88 12.14 -7.39
CA ILE A 136 -2.25 11.82 -6.96
C ILE A 136 -2.48 12.31 -5.53
N LEU A 137 -1.55 12.07 -4.59
CA LEU A 137 -1.63 12.57 -3.22
C LEU A 137 -1.76 14.09 -3.18
N PHE A 138 -0.95 14.79 -3.96
CA PHE A 138 -0.98 16.24 -4.05
C PHE A 138 -2.34 16.73 -4.58
N CYS A 139 -2.85 16.13 -5.64
CA CYS A 139 -4.17 16.44 -6.19
C CYS A 139 -5.30 16.12 -5.19
N ALA A 140 -5.21 15.00 -4.48
CA ALA A 140 -6.20 14.59 -3.48
C ALA A 140 -6.27 15.56 -2.28
N ILE A 141 -5.17 16.24 -1.96
CA ILE A 141 -5.15 17.32 -0.95
C ILE A 141 -5.73 18.61 -1.52
N LEU A 142 -5.34 18.99 -2.74
CA LEU A 142 -5.74 20.27 -3.33
C LEU A 142 -7.22 20.31 -3.71
N ILE A 143 -7.75 19.23 -4.27
CA ILE A 143 -9.13 19.20 -4.77
C ILE A 143 -10.15 19.56 -3.67
N PRO A 144 -10.15 18.93 -2.47
CA PRO A 144 -11.09 19.30 -1.42
C PRO A 144 -10.89 20.73 -0.88
N LEU A 145 -9.64 21.23 -0.89
CA LEU A 145 -9.35 22.58 -0.41
C LEU A 145 -9.91 23.68 -1.31
N PHE A 146 -10.02 23.42 -2.62
CA PHE A 146 -10.47 24.41 -3.59
C PHE A 146 -11.86 24.09 -4.19
N SER A 147 -12.39 22.90 -3.91
CA SER A 147 -13.72 22.47 -4.38
C SER A 147 -14.80 22.82 -3.36
N GLU A 148 -15.92 23.31 -3.84
CA GLU A 148 -17.15 23.44 -3.05
C GLU A 148 -17.89 22.10 -2.94
N PHE A 149 -17.47 21.09 -3.70
CA PHE A 149 -18.10 19.77 -3.69
C PHE A 149 -17.77 19.03 -2.40
N ASP A 150 -18.79 18.45 -1.78
CA ASP A 150 -18.67 17.62 -0.59
C ASP A 150 -18.51 16.15 -0.99
N PHE A 151 -17.27 15.65 -0.91
CA PHE A 151 -16.97 14.26 -1.21
C PHE A 151 -17.40 13.31 -0.09
N THR A 152 -17.77 13.82 1.10
CA THR A 152 -18.23 12.97 2.22
C THR A 152 -19.71 12.63 2.15
N THR A 153 -20.40 13.00 1.06
CA THR A 153 -21.82 12.68 0.90
C THR A 153 -22.08 11.18 0.87
N GLY A 154 -23.22 10.75 1.45
CA GLY A 154 -23.59 9.34 1.49
C GLY A 154 -23.69 8.68 0.10
N TYR A 155 -24.04 9.43 -0.94
CA TYR A 155 -24.07 8.91 -2.32
C TYR A 155 -22.67 8.62 -2.84
N PHE A 156 -21.70 9.48 -2.55
CA PHE A 156 -20.32 9.26 -2.96
C PHE A 156 -19.72 8.07 -2.20
N ALA A 157 -19.93 7.97 -0.90
CA ALA A 157 -19.53 6.82 -0.09
C ALA A 157 -20.14 5.50 -0.60
N MET A 158 -21.43 5.50 -0.97
CA MET A 158 -22.10 4.33 -1.54
C MET A 158 -21.48 3.95 -2.90
N PHE A 159 -21.21 4.92 -3.76
CA PHE A 159 -20.52 4.69 -5.04
C PHE A 159 -19.16 4.04 -4.83
N LEU A 160 -18.32 4.57 -3.91
CA LEU A 160 -17.04 3.98 -3.56
C LEU A 160 -17.18 2.55 -3.02
N GLY A 161 -18.21 2.31 -2.17
CA GLY A 161 -18.51 0.96 -1.67
C GLY A 161 -18.81 -0.03 -2.78
N ILE A 162 -19.54 0.39 -3.83
CA ILE A 162 -19.79 -0.45 -5.01
C ILE A 162 -18.49 -0.70 -5.79
N CYS A 163 -17.65 0.32 -5.97
CA CYS A 163 -16.37 0.16 -6.66
C CYS A 163 -15.44 -0.84 -5.95
N ILE A 164 -15.32 -0.77 -4.61
CA ILE A 164 -14.47 -1.71 -3.86
C ILE A 164 -15.05 -3.13 -3.89
N LEU A 165 -16.38 -3.28 -3.81
CA LEU A 165 -17.02 -4.58 -3.94
C LEU A 165 -16.75 -5.21 -5.30
N LEU A 166 -16.83 -4.43 -6.37
CA LEU A 166 -16.48 -4.88 -7.72
C LEU A 166 -15.01 -5.31 -7.81
N LEU A 167 -14.07 -4.51 -7.25
CA LEU A 167 -12.65 -4.88 -7.19
C LEU A 167 -12.43 -6.18 -6.44
N ILE A 168 -13.06 -6.36 -5.27
CA ILE A 168 -12.95 -7.60 -4.49
C ILE A 168 -13.43 -8.80 -5.32
N ILE A 169 -14.55 -8.68 -6.02
CA ILE A 169 -15.08 -9.75 -6.89
C ILE A 169 -14.07 -10.07 -8.00
N LEU A 170 -13.52 -9.05 -8.66
CA LEU A 170 -12.52 -9.24 -9.72
C LEU A 170 -11.26 -9.93 -9.20
N GLU A 171 -10.74 -9.52 -8.04
CA GLU A 171 -9.56 -10.13 -7.41
C GLU A 171 -9.83 -11.57 -6.95
N ILE A 172 -11.02 -11.87 -6.44
CA ILE A 172 -11.44 -13.23 -6.12
C ILE A 172 -11.48 -14.09 -7.39
N CYS A 173 -12.11 -13.60 -8.47
CA CYS A 173 -12.15 -14.30 -9.76
C CYS A 173 -10.75 -14.56 -10.31
N ARG A 174 -9.83 -13.63 -10.14
CA ARG A 174 -8.41 -13.73 -10.51
C ARG A 174 -7.70 -14.79 -9.66
N CYS A 175 -7.84 -14.73 -8.35
CA CYS A 175 -7.20 -15.63 -7.40
C CYS A 175 -7.60 -17.09 -7.64
N PHE A 176 -8.88 -17.35 -7.84
CA PHE A 176 -9.41 -18.70 -8.09
C PHE A 176 -9.37 -19.13 -9.55
N ARG A 177 -8.79 -18.30 -10.45
CA ARG A 177 -8.75 -18.55 -11.90
C ARG A 177 -10.13 -18.89 -12.49
N ILE A 178 -11.20 -18.29 -11.93
CA ILE A 178 -12.57 -18.47 -12.42
C ILE A 178 -12.72 -17.89 -13.83
N ILE A 179 -12.01 -16.80 -14.08
CA ILE A 179 -11.93 -16.14 -15.38
C ILE A 179 -10.44 -16.05 -15.75
N GLU A 180 -10.10 -16.54 -16.93
CA GLU A 180 -8.77 -16.31 -17.50
C GLU A 180 -8.70 -14.87 -18.00
N PHE A 181 -8.11 -14.00 -17.16
CA PHE A 181 -7.88 -12.63 -17.58
C PHE A 181 -6.79 -12.60 -18.66
N SER A 182 -7.12 -12.01 -19.80
CA SER A 182 -6.12 -11.62 -20.78
C SER A 182 -5.22 -10.52 -20.19
N ARG A 183 -4.06 -10.25 -20.79
CA ARG A 183 -3.19 -9.13 -20.41
C ARG A 183 -3.97 -7.81 -20.32
N THR A 184 -4.92 -7.58 -21.21
CA THR A 184 -5.82 -6.41 -21.20
C THR A 184 -6.74 -6.41 -19.96
N GLY A 185 -7.22 -7.56 -19.52
CA GLY A 185 -8.06 -7.69 -18.32
C GLY A 185 -7.30 -7.33 -17.03
N HIS A 186 -6.04 -7.77 -16.91
CA HIS A 186 -5.18 -7.42 -15.79
C HIS A 186 -4.96 -5.90 -15.72
N ARG A 187 -4.60 -5.27 -16.84
CA ARG A 187 -4.46 -3.82 -16.94
C ARG A 187 -5.74 -3.08 -16.54
N PHE A 188 -6.89 -3.55 -17.03
CA PHE A 188 -8.18 -2.93 -16.68
C PHE A 188 -8.43 -2.97 -15.16
N THR A 189 -8.19 -4.11 -14.51
CA THR A 189 -8.34 -4.24 -13.04
C THR A 189 -7.39 -3.31 -12.31
N ALA A 190 -6.13 -3.21 -12.77
CA ALA A 190 -5.15 -2.32 -12.17
C ALA A 190 -5.54 -0.84 -12.29
N TYR A 191 -6.01 -0.39 -13.47
CA TYR A 191 -6.53 0.98 -13.64
C TYR A 191 -7.77 1.24 -12.79
N LEU A 192 -8.71 0.29 -12.75
CA LEU A 192 -9.92 0.42 -11.92
C LEU A 192 -9.53 0.54 -10.43
N GLY A 193 -8.58 -0.27 -9.97
CA GLY A 193 -8.05 -0.20 -8.61
C GLY A 193 -7.40 1.15 -8.30
N ALA A 194 -6.51 1.61 -9.17
CA ALA A 194 -5.84 2.91 -8.99
C ALA A 194 -6.84 4.07 -8.94
N ILE A 195 -7.85 4.09 -9.81
CA ILE A 195 -8.91 5.11 -9.79
C ILE A 195 -9.71 5.00 -8.49
N THR A 196 -10.13 3.81 -8.10
CA THR A 196 -10.94 3.60 -6.88
C THR A 196 -10.21 4.09 -5.64
N PHE A 197 -8.95 3.71 -5.44
CA PHE A 197 -8.18 4.14 -4.27
C PHE A 197 -7.77 5.61 -4.31
N SER A 198 -7.62 6.20 -5.50
CA SER A 198 -7.46 7.66 -5.63
C SER A 198 -8.70 8.41 -5.16
N LEU A 199 -9.90 7.88 -5.45
CA LEU A 199 -11.16 8.47 -5.01
C LEU A 199 -11.42 8.24 -3.51
N TYR A 200 -11.01 7.08 -2.96
CA TYR A 200 -11.04 6.85 -1.50
C TYR A 200 -10.12 7.82 -0.77
N LEU A 201 -8.91 8.02 -1.28
CA LEU A 201 -7.96 8.97 -0.72
C LEU A 201 -8.53 10.40 -0.70
N LEU A 202 -9.22 10.80 -1.78
CA LEU A 202 -9.93 12.09 -1.86
C LEU A 202 -11.04 12.19 -0.81
N TYR A 203 -11.85 11.14 -0.64
CA TYR A 203 -12.91 11.04 0.36
C TYR A 203 -12.35 11.16 1.79
N ASP A 204 -11.29 10.42 2.11
CA ASP A 204 -10.71 10.39 3.46
C ASP A 204 -10.01 11.72 3.81
N ILE A 205 -9.40 12.37 2.83
CA ILE A 205 -8.82 13.71 3.03
C ILE A 205 -9.94 14.75 3.23
N ASP A 206 -11.02 14.72 2.45
CA ASP A 206 -12.15 15.62 2.64
C ASP A 206 -12.83 15.40 4.01
N LEU A 207 -12.97 14.13 4.43
CA LEU A 207 -13.45 13.76 5.76
C LEU A 207 -12.58 14.36 6.87
N LEU A 208 -11.25 14.29 6.72
CA LEU A 208 -10.30 14.87 7.66
C LEU A 208 -10.40 16.40 7.72
N LEU A 209 -10.54 17.06 6.57
CA LEU A 209 -10.62 18.53 6.48
C LEU A 209 -11.93 19.09 7.03
N ARG A 210 -13.03 18.34 6.93
CA ARG A 210 -14.39 18.74 7.41
C ARG A 210 -14.70 18.25 8.82
N ALA A 211 -13.79 17.50 9.46
CA ALA A 211 -14.02 16.93 10.77
C ALA A 211 -14.30 18.00 11.83
N ASP A 212 -15.36 17.83 12.58
CA ASP A 212 -15.77 18.74 13.67
C ASP A 212 -14.84 18.68 14.88
N ALA A 213 -14.86 19.74 15.71
CA ALA A 213 -14.08 19.79 16.94
C ALA A 213 -14.40 18.64 17.92
N SER A 214 -15.62 18.11 17.89
CA SER A 214 -16.04 16.94 18.69
C SER A 214 -15.33 15.66 18.29
N GLN A 215 -14.83 15.58 17.06
CA GLN A 215 -14.08 14.45 16.49
C GLN A 215 -12.58 14.55 16.76
N ASN A 216 -12.11 15.66 17.38
CA ASN A 216 -10.68 15.88 17.65
C ASN A 216 -10.14 15.01 18.80
N ASN A 217 -10.21 13.70 18.64
CA ASN A 217 -9.68 12.73 19.58
C ASN A 217 -8.70 11.77 18.91
N TRP A 218 -7.88 11.07 19.71
CA TRP A 218 -6.87 10.16 19.20
C TRP A 218 -7.45 8.89 18.54
N ALA A 219 -8.62 8.44 18.96
CA ALA A 219 -9.26 7.26 18.37
C ALA A 219 -9.69 7.56 16.92
N THR A 220 -10.37 8.69 16.70
CA THR A 220 -10.73 9.17 15.35
C THR A 220 -9.47 9.41 14.50
N ALA A 221 -8.43 10.05 15.07
CA ALA A 221 -7.18 10.27 14.36
C ALA A 221 -6.51 8.94 13.92
N SER A 222 -6.52 7.93 14.78
CA SER A 222 -5.99 6.61 14.46
C SER A 222 -6.76 5.93 13.35
N GLN A 223 -8.09 6.05 13.35
CA GLN A 223 -8.94 5.48 12.34
C GLN A 223 -8.72 6.12 10.97
N ILE A 224 -8.71 7.45 10.91
CA ILE A 224 -8.45 8.18 9.65
C ILE A 224 -7.02 7.91 9.15
N ALA A 225 -6.02 7.91 10.04
CA ALA A 225 -4.65 7.60 9.65
C ALA A 225 -4.52 6.19 9.07
N TYR A 226 -5.25 5.22 9.61
CA TYR A 226 -5.27 3.85 9.09
C TYR A 226 -5.92 3.76 7.70
N TYR A 227 -7.06 4.43 7.48
CA TYR A 227 -7.72 4.44 6.17
C TYR A 227 -6.83 5.09 5.11
N LEU A 228 -6.31 6.29 5.39
CA LEU A 228 -5.35 6.95 4.50
C LEU A 228 -4.12 6.08 4.20
N TYR A 229 -3.61 5.38 5.21
CA TYR A 229 -2.49 4.44 5.03
C TYR A 229 -2.85 3.32 4.06
N LEU A 230 -4.02 2.68 4.23
CA LEU A 230 -4.46 1.60 3.34
C LEU A 230 -4.67 2.08 1.91
N ASP A 231 -5.26 3.27 1.72
CA ASP A 231 -5.48 3.84 0.39
C ASP A 231 -4.16 4.10 -0.33
N ILE A 232 -3.17 4.67 0.38
CA ILE A 232 -1.83 4.92 -0.16
C ILE A 232 -1.14 3.62 -0.55
N VAL A 233 -1.21 2.59 0.30
CA VAL A 233 -0.61 1.28 0.05
C VAL A 233 -1.25 0.62 -1.17
N ASN A 234 -2.58 0.54 -1.20
CA ASN A 234 -3.31 -0.10 -2.29
C ASN A 234 -3.12 0.66 -3.60
N LEU A 235 -3.17 1.99 -3.56
CA LEU A 235 -2.89 2.82 -4.73
C LEU A 235 -1.49 2.54 -5.29
N LEU A 236 -0.45 2.49 -4.44
CA LEU A 236 0.91 2.18 -4.87
C LEU A 236 0.99 0.79 -5.52
N LEU A 237 0.35 -0.23 -4.94
CA LEU A 237 0.34 -1.59 -5.50
C LEU A 237 -0.27 -1.62 -6.90
N TYR A 238 -1.40 -0.97 -7.11
CA TYR A 238 -2.03 -0.88 -8.44
C TYR A 238 -1.21 -0.05 -9.43
N LEU A 239 -0.56 1.03 -8.99
CA LEU A 239 0.36 1.79 -9.84
C LEU A 239 1.57 0.95 -10.25
N LEU A 240 2.16 0.18 -9.34
CA LEU A 240 3.23 -0.75 -9.66
C LEU A 240 2.78 -1.78 -10.70
N GLU A 241 1.57 -2.33 -10.58
CA GLU A 241 1.01 -3.28 -11.56
C GLU A 241 0.81 -2.62 -12.94
N ILE A 242 0.27 -1.39 -13.00
CA ILE A 242 0.10 -0.63 -14.25
C ILE A 242 1.45 -0.44 -14.96
N PHE A 243 2.47 0.00 -14.24
CA PHE A 243 3.79 0.29 -14.81
C PHE A 243 4.62 -0.98 -15.08
N ALA A 244 4.34 -2.09 -14.40
CA ALA A 244 4.99 -3.37 -14.66
C ALA A 244 4.58 -4.00 -16.02
N GLU A 245 3.37 -3.70 -16.47
CA GLU A 245 2.82 -4.26 -17.71
C GLU A 245 2.98 -3.33 -18.94
N GLY A 246 3.51 -2.14 -18.76
CA GLY A 246 3.79 -1.16 -19.82
C GLY A 246 5.08 -1.48 -20.52
#